data_0c4c69933fb3eddc4b4ce14f38421bf6
#
_entry.id   0c4c69933fb3eddc4b4ce14f38421bf6
#
_cell.length_a   1.000
_cell.length_b   1.000
_cell.length_c   1.000
_cell.angle_alpha   90.00
_cell.angle_beta   90.00
_cell.angle_gamma   90.00
#
_symmetry.space_group_name_H-M   'P 1'
#
loop_
_entity.id
_entity.type
_entity.pdbx_description
1 polymer ?
#
loop_
_entity_poly.entity_id
_entity_poly.type
_entity_poly.pdbx_seq_one_letter_code
_entity_poly.pdbx_strand_id
1 'polypeptide(L)'
;MKIFKKILIVLAVCVVLIPVLLAALFYGIGFAILAHNYTGCAADSEFTYLIRDPIKKAAVSSYTYDPNSEDSVIVIPETYRGYPVKGIGGFLGRGAPGRFQIVIKNLHCSATVQPSNGSFDWYTKGKAFEIIYYDLTLQIGSNIREIFASASGAYESGDKLYIVRFYVNCDPDNPTYYSKSGILYQRKDDTVVSGFNYWNESF
;
A
#
# COMPACT_ATOMS: atom_id res chain seq x y z
N MET A 1 -58.76 -16.08 -24.11
CA MET A 1 -57.61 -16.93 -24.51
C MET A 1 -56.34 -16.16 -24.87
N LYS A 2 -56.40 -15.03 -25.62
CA LYS A 2 -55.18 -14.25 -26.01
C LYS A 2 -54.50 -13.54 -24.82
N ILE A 3 -55.23 -13.03 -23.83
CA ILE A 3 -54.68 -12.34 -22.65
C ILE A 3 -53.96 -13.32 -21.75
N PHE A 4 -54.53 -14.50 -21.52
CA PHE A 4 -53.91 -15.53 -20.67
C PHE A 4 -52.55 -16.02 -21.23
N LYS A 5 -52.44 -16.19 -22.56
CA LYS A 5 -51.17 -16.50 -23.21
C LYS A 5 -50.10 -15.42 -23.01
N LYS A 6 -50.50 -14.13 -23.06
CA LYS A 6 -49.56 -13.00 -22.85
C LYS A 6 -49.05 -12.98 -21.40
N ILE A 7 -49.94 -13.20 -20.41
CA ILE A 7 -49.58 -13.27 -19.00
C ILE A 7 -48.61 -14.44 -18.73
N LEU A 8 -48.85 -15.60 -19.34
CA LEU A 8 -48.02 -16.78 -19.17
C LEU A 8 -46.61 -16.57 -19.76
N ILE A 9 -46.50 -15.89 -20.90
CA ILE A 9 -45.22 -15.53 -21.53
C ILE A 9 -44.44 -14.55 -20.63
N VAL A 10 -45.10 -13.53 -20.11
CA VAL A 10 -44.44 -12.55 -19.21
C VAL A 10 -43.95 -13.23 -17.96
N LEU A 11 -44.75 -14.12 -17.33
CA LEU A 11 -44.35 -14.89 -16.18
C LEU A 11 -43.14 -15.79 -16.49
N ALA A 12 -43.15 -16.50 -17.62
CA ALA A 12 -42.02 -17.34 -18.01
C ALA A 12 -40.74 -16.55 -18.25
N VAL A 13 -40.84 -15.37 -18.87
CA VAL A 13 -39.70 -14.46 -19.07
C VAL A 13 -39.17 -13.95 -17.73
N CYS A 14 -40.05 -13.57 -16.79
CA CYS A 14 -39.63 -13.12 -15.46
C CYS A 14 -38.95 -14.22 -14.65
N VAL A 15 -39.43 -15.45 -14.71
CA VAL A 15 -38.85 -16.60 -14.02
C VAL A 15 -37.44 -16.92 -14.49
N VAL A 16 -37.13 -16.65 -15.77
CA VAL A 16 -35.76 -16.87 -16.32
C VAL A 16 -34.87 -15.64 -16.15
N LEU A 17 -35.38 -14.45 -16.47
CA LEU A 17 -34.58 -13.21 -16.44
C LEU A 17 -34.18 -12.78 -15.04
N ILE A 18 -35.05 -12.90 -14.07
CA ILE A 18 -34.75 -12.46 -12.68
C ILE A 18 -33.59 -13.25 -12.09
N PRO A 19 -33.53 -14.58 -12.12
CA PRO A 19 -32.38 -15.34 -11.63
C PRO A 19 -31.08 -15.03 -12.38
N VAL A 20 -31.16 -14.84 -13.69
CA VAL A 20 -29.97 -14.49 -14.51
C VAL A 20 -29.44 -13.11 -14.14
N LEU A 21 -30.30 -12.12 -13.94
CA LEU A 21 -29.91 -10.78 -13.50
C LEU A 21 -29.35 -10.81 -12.08
N LEU A 22 -29.96 -11.56 -11.16
CA LEU A 22 -29.45 -11.73 -9.81
C LEU A 22 -28.09 -12.44 -9.81
N ALA A 23 -27.91 -13.49 -10.59
CA ALA A 23 -26.63 -14.16 -10.74
C ALA A 23 -25.56 -13.20 -11.28
N ALA A 24 -25.86 -12.44 -12.33
CA ALA A 24 -24.94 -11.45 -12.89
C ALA A 24 -24.58 -10.36 -11.86
N LEU A 25 -25.54 -9.93 -11.07
CA LEU A 25 -25.33 -8.94 -9.99
C LEU A 25 -24.41 -9.51 -8.89
N PHE A 26 -24.69 -10.74 -8.43
CA PHE A 26 -23.88 -11.41 -7.42
C PHE A 26 -22.46 -11.69 -7.92
N TYR A 27 -22.30 -12.15 -9.17
CA TYR A 27 -20.97 -12.33 -9.78
C TYR A 27 -20.25 -11.00 -9.95
N GLY A 28 -20.95 -9.92 -10.37
CA GLY A 28 -20.38 -8.59 -10.51
C GLY A 28 -19.92 -8.00 -9.18
N ILE A 29 -20.73 -8.11 -8.13
CA ILE A 29 -20.38 -7.66 -6.78
C ILE A 29 -19.23 -8.51 -6.22
N GLY A 30 -19.30 -9.84 -6.36
CA GLY A 30 -18.23 -10.75 -5.93
C GLY A 30 -16.92 -10.44 -6.63
N PHE A 31 -16.94 -10.21 -7.94
CA PHE A 31 -15.76 -9.82 -8.70
C PHE A 31 -15.22 -8.44 -8.27
N ALA A 32 -16.08 -7.46 -8.02
CA ALA A 32 -15.67 -6.14 -7.53
C ALA A 32 -14.99 -6.22 -6.16
N ILE A 33 -15.52 -7.05 -5.24
CA ILE A 33 -14.91 -7.28 -3.93
C ILE A 33 -13.55 -7.96 -4.07
N LEU A 34 -13.45 -8.99 -4.89
CA LEU A 34 -12.18 -9.70 -5.15
C LEU A 34 -11.18 -8.79 -5.87
N ALA A 35 -11.64 -7.92 -6.76
CA ALA A 35 -10.79 -6.97 -7.46
C ALA A 35 -10.20 -5.88 -6.55
N HIS A 36 -10.81 -5.61 -5.39
CA HIS A 36 -10.32 -4.62 -4.44
C HIS A 36 -9.36 -5.17 -3.38
N ASN A 37 -9.34 -6.50 -3.17
CA ASN A 37 -8.52 -7.12 -2.15
C ASN A 37 -7.36 -7.91 -2.75
N TYR A 38 -6.19 -7.83 -2.12
CA TYR A 38 -5.09 -8.73 -2.45
C TYR A 38 -5.41 -10.14 -1.94
N THR A 39 -5.11 -11.14 -2.76
CA THR A 39 -5.49 -12.54 -2.50
C THR A 39 -4.32 -13.39 -2.03
N GLY A 40 -3.10 -12.88 -2.15
CA GLY A 40 -1.89 -13.60 -1.76
C GLY A 40 -0.74 -12.68 -1.39
N CYS A 41 0.28 -13.27 -0.78
CA CYS A 41 1.52 -12.63 -0.42
C CYS A 41 2.68 -13.45 -0.98
N ALA A 42 3.69 -12.79 -1.51
CA ALA A 42 4.91 -13.41 -2.02
C ALA A 42 6.10 -12.51 -1.72
N ALA A 43 7.31 -13.07 -1.72
CA ALA A 43 8.51 -12.32 -1.43
C ALA A 43 9.64 -12.69 -2.40
N ASP A 44 10.57 -11.76 -2.59
CA ASP A 44 11.92 -12.02 -3.09
C ASP A 44 12.96 -11.71 -1.99
N SER A 45 14.20 -11.44 -2.38
CA SER A 45 15.29 -11.15 -1.43
C SER A 45 15.13 -9.82 -0.70
N GLU A 46 14.45 -8.85 -1.29
CA GLU A 46 14.37 -7.46 -0.81
C GLU A 46 12.94 -7.03 -0.48
N PHE A 47 11.98 -7.45 -1.31
CA PHE A 47 10.61 -6.99 -1.20
C PHE A 47 9.63 -8.10 -0.84
N THR A 48 8.60 -7.73 -0.10
CA THR A 48 7.38 -8.53 0.01
C THR A 48 6.26 -7.88 -0.80
N TYR A 49 5.55 -8.70 -1.56
CA TYR A 49 4.50 -8.27 -2.47
C TYR A 49 3.15 -8.80 -2.05
N LEU A 50 2.14 -7.98 -2.23
CA LEU A 50 0.75 -8.40 -2.22
C LEU A 50 0.31 -8.68 -3.65
N ILE A 51 -0.28 -9.85 -3.88
CA ILE A 51 -0.71 -10.30 -5.21
C ILE A 51 -2.22 -10.23 -5.32
N ARG A 52 -2.72 -9.72 -6.44
CA ARG A 52 -4.12 -9.66 -6.79
C ARG A 52 -4.35 -10.44 -8.09
N ASP A 53 -4.54 -11.73 -7.93
CA ASP A 53 -4.55 -12.70 -9.03
C ASP A 53 -5.62 -12.44 -10.10
N PRO A 54 -6.89 -12.13 -9.75
CA PRO A 54 -7.93 -11.98 -10.77
C PRO A 54 -7.65 -10.90 -11.80
N ILE A 55 -6.90 -9.86 -11.42
CA ILE A 55 -6.59 -8.71 -12.28
C ILE A 55 -5.09 -8.56 -12.55
N LYS A 56 -4.31 -9.59 -12.19
CA LYS A 56 -2.85 -9.67 -12.42
C LYS A 56 -2.13 -8.37 -12.02
N LYS A 57 -2.29 -7.95 -10.78
CA LYS A 57 -1.61 -6.80 -10.19
C LYS A 57 -0.81 -7.20 -8.96
N ALA A 58 0.27 -6.47 -8.70
CA ALA A 58 1.02 -6.55 -7.45
C ALA A 58 1.11 -5.19 -6.78
N ALA A 59 1.35 -5.21 -5.47
CA ALA A 59 1.77 -4.05 -4.70
C ALA A 59 2.92 -4.45 -3.77
N VAL A 60 3.82 -3.52 -3.49
CA VAL A 60 4.89 -3.73 -2.52
C VAL A 60 4.35 -3.48 -1.12
N SER A 61 4.53 -4.43 -0.20
CA SER A 61 4.10 -4.29 1.20
C SER A 61 5.23 -4.06 2.17
N SER A 62 6.44 -4.54 1.87
CA SER A 62 7.62 -4.25 2.69
C SER A 62 8.90 -4.30 1.87
N TYR A 63 9.93 -3.67 2.41
CA TYR A 63 11.31 -3.72 1.91
C TYR A 63 12.24 -4.12 3.05
N THR A 64 13.19 -5.00 2.78
CA THR A 64 14.23 -5.41 3.73
C THR A 64 15.46 -4.56 3.52
N TYR A 65 15.69 -3.62 4.43
CA TYR A 65 16.86 -2.74 4.42
C TYR A 65 18.04 -3.38 5.14
N ASP A 66 19.19 -3.42 4.48
CA ASP A 66 20.46 -3.82 5.08
C ASP A 66 21.23 -2.57 5.51
N PRO A 67 21.37 -2.31 6.82
CA PRO A 67 22.07 -1.12 7.31
C PRO A 67 23.59 -1.12 7.02
N ASN A 68 24.15 -2.24 6.55
CA ASN A 68 25.54 -2.32 6.11
C ASN A 68 25.69 -2.06 4.62
N SER A 69 24.58 -1.89 3.89
CA SER A 69 24.62 -1.47 2.48
C SER A 69 24.89 0.03 2.38
N GLU A 70 25.67 0.42 1.39
CA GLU A 70 25.84 1.83 1.02
C GLU A 70 24.61 2.38 0.29
N ASP A 71 23.68 1.50 -0.13
CA ASP A 71 22.48 1.87 -0.87
C ASP A 71 21.43 2.47 0.05
N SER A 72 21.24 3.77 -0.08
CA SER A 72 20.13 4.51 0.57
C SER A 72 18.91 4.71 -0.35
N VAL A 73 18.94 4.15 -1.56
CA VAL A 73 17.87 4.32 -2.56
C VAL A 73 17.08 3.02 -2.71
N ILE A 74 15.79 3.08 -2.43
CA ILE A 74 14.84 1.99 -2.62
C ILE A 74 14.10 2.24 -3.92
N VAL A 75 14.36 1.44 -4.93
CA VAL A 75 13.67 1.53 -6.22
C VAL A 75 12.50 0.55 -6.22
N ILE A 76 11.28 1.07 -6.28
CA ILE A 76 10.08 0.21 -6.38
C ILE A 76 10.09 -0.51 -7.74
N PRO A 77 10.08 -1.86 -7.78
CA PRO A 77 10.10 -2.60 -9.03
C PRO A 77 8.86 -2.33 -9.89
N GLU A 78 9.02 -2.30 -11.20
CA GLU A 78 7.90 -2.13 -12.13
C GLU A 78 7.03 -3.39 -12.23
N THR A 79 7.64 -4.55 -12.08
CA THR A 79 6.97 -5.85 -12.20
C THR A 79 7.48 -6.85 -11.17
N TYR A 80 6.62 -7.77 -10.76
CA TYR A 80 6.98 -8.94 -9.97
C TYR A 80 6.39 -10.19 -10.62
N ARG A 81 7.24 -11.13 -11.09
CA ARG A 81 6.85 -12.38 -11.78
C ARG A 81 5.84 -12.15 -12.92
N GLY A 82 6.02 -11.08 -13.70
CA GLY A 82 5.12 -10.68 -14.78
C GLY A 82 3.85 -9.95 -14.34
N TYR A 83 3.65 -9.73 -13.05
CA TYR A 83 2.57 -8.88 -12.53
C TYR A 83 3.07 -7.43 -12.46
N PRO A 84 2.40 -6.46 -13.08
CA PRO A 84 2.76 -5.06 -12.92
C PRO A 84 2.55 -4.63 -11.46
N VAL A 85 3.56 -4.02 -10.86
CA VAL A 85 3.48 -3.42 -9.52
C VAL A 85 2.79 -2.08 -9.65
N LYS A 86 1.56 -1.98 -9.17
CA LYS A 86 0.70 -0.80 -9.28
C LYS A 86 0.46 -0.08 -7.97
N GLY A 87 0.93 -0.65 -6.85
CA GLY A 87 0.66 -0.12 -5.53
C GLY A 87 1.81 -0.24 -4.53
N ILE A 88 1.72 0.58 -3.50
CA ILE A 88 2.57 0.55 -2.31
C ILE A 88 1.64 0.38 -1.11
N GLY A 89 1.85 -0.66 -0.29
CA GLY A 89 0.88 -1.10 0.70
C GLY A 89 -0.35 -1.73 0.06
N GLY A 90 -1.38 -2.02 0.85
CA GLY A 90 -2.63 -2.58 0.35
C GLY A 90 -3.45 -3.30 1.40
N PHE A 91 -4.61 -3.82 0.99
CA PHE A 91 -5.48 -4.60 1.85
C PHE A 91 -5.33 -6.10 1.56
N LEU A 92 -5.03 -6.88 2.60
CA LEU A 92 -5.14 -8.33 2.59
C LEU A 92 -6.52 -8.73 3.13
N GLY A 93 -7.42 -9.18 2.26
CA GLY A 93 -8.75 -9.62 2.65
C GLY A 93 -9.60 -8.54 3.30
N ARG A 94 -10.32 -8.90 4.39
CA ARG A 94 -11.17 -7.99 5.18
C ARG A 94 -10.43 -7.29 6.32
N GLY A 95 -9.10 -7.31 6.33
CA GLY A 95 -8.27 -6.75 7.39
C GLY A 95 -7.98 -5.26 7.26
N ALA A 96 -7.27 -4.74 8.24
CA ALA A 96 -6.73 -3.37 8.19
C ALA A 96 -5.80 -3.19 6.98
N PRO A 97 -5.66 -1.96 6.45
CA PRO A 97 -4.74 -1.69 5.36
C PRO A 97 -3.33 -2.15 5.75
N GLY A 98 -2.76 -3.01 4.92
CA GLY A 98 -1.36 -3.42 5.04
C GLY A 98 -0.48 -2.20 4.77
N ARG A 99 0.22 -1.73 5.79
CA ARG A 99 1.15 -0.61 5.67
C ARG A 99 2.40 -1.06 4.95
N PHE A 100 2.96 -0.20 4.13
CA PHE A 100 4.33 -0.41 3.66
C PHE A 100 5.29 -0.33 4.85
N GLN A 101 6.11 -1.33 5.02
CA GLN A 101 7.02 -1.47 6.16
C GLN A 101 8.46 -1.57 5.69
N ILE A 102 9.37 -0.97 6.44
CA ILE A 102 10.79 -1.27 6.34
C ILE A 102 11.12 -2.33 7.38
N VAL A 103 11.73 -3.41 6.94
CA VAL A 103 12.28 -4.45 7.81
C VAL A 103 13.79 -4.24 7.82
N ILE A 104 14.33 -3.86 8.97
CA ILE A 104 15.78 -3.71 9.12
C ILE A 104 16.38 -5.09 9.33
N LYS A 105 17.27 -5.50 8.42
CA LYS A 105 17.92 -6.82 8.43
C LYS A 105 18.68 -7.04 9.73
N ASN A 106 18.50 -8.22 10.32
CA ASN A 106 19.13 -8.62 11.58
C ASN A 106 18.77 -7.76 12.82
N LEU A 107 17.76 -6.87 12.73
CA LEU A 107 17.29 -6.11 13.86
C LEU A 107 16.09 -6.81 14.52
N HIS A 108 16.26 -7.19 15.77
CA HIS A 108 15.16 -7.67 16.62
C HIS A 108 14.42 -6.47 17.21
N CYS A 109 13.30 -6.10 16.61
CA CYS A 109 12.47 -5.00 17.08
C CYS A 109 11.57 -5.46 18.24
N SER A 110 11.64 -4.79 19.38
CA SER A 110 10.73 -4.99 20.50
C SER A 110 9.40 -4.25 20.29
N ALA A 111 9.44 -3.12 19.57
CA ALA A 111 8.25 -2.34 19.23
C ALA A 111 8.44 -1.56 17.92
N THR A 112 7.32 -1.32 17.23
CA THR A 112 7.24 -0.36 16.11
C THR A 112 6.45 0.84 16.59
N VAL A 113 7.05 2.01 16.51
CA VAL A 113 6.49 3.26 17.03
C VAL A 113 6.09 4.15 15.86
N GLN A 114 4.86 4.67 15.91
CA GLN A 114 4.38 5.66 14.95
C GLN A 114 4.57 7.07 15.51
N PRO A 115 4.97 8.04 14.70
CA PRO A 115 5.05 9.41 15.16
C PRO A 115 3.66 9.94 15.51
N SER A 116 3.60 10.83 16.48
CA SER A 116 2.41 11.64 16.76
C SER A 116 2.72 13.09 16.39
N ASN A 117 1.90 13.67 15.52
CA ASN A 117 2.13 15.03 14.99
C ASN A 117 3.53 15.25 14.38
N GLY A 118 4.08 14.22 13.72
CA GLY A 118 5.40 14.28 13.11
C GLY A 118 6.58 14.16 14.09
N SER A 119 6.34 13.90 15.37
CA SER A 119 7.39 13.76 16.40
C SER A 119 7.29 12.43 17.14
N PHE A 120 8.42 11.99 17.69
CA PHE A 120 8.53 10.85 18.61
C PHE A 120 8.72 11.28 20.07
N ASP A 121 8.67 12.56 20.39
CA ASP A 121 8.92 13.10 21.73
C ASP A 121 8.03 12.46 22.80
N TRP A 122 6.76 12.18 22.44
CA TRP A 122 5.83 11.51 23.35
C TRP A 122 6.31 10.10 23.76
N TYR A 123 7.05 9.43 22.86
CA TYR A 123 7.55 8.08 23.11
C TYR A 123 8.90 8.07 23.83
N THR A 124 9.76 9.02 23.50
CA THR A 124 11.10 9.15 24.09
C THR A 124 11.09 9.83 25.44
N LYS A 125 9.98 10.50 25.82
CA LYS A 125 9.87 11.23 27.08
C LYS A 125 10.11 10.33 28.30
N GLY A 126 11.18 10.63 29.04
CA GLY A 126 11.56 9.87 30.24
C GLY A 126 12.29 8.55 29.97
N LYS A 127 12.62 8.26 28.71
CA LYS A 127 13.43 7.11 28.31
C LYS A 127 14.76 7.60 27.74
N ALA A 128 15.85 6.93 28.06
CA ALA A 128 17.16 7.21 27.49
C ALA A 128 17.37 6.25 26.30
N PHE A 129 17.11 6.74 25.08
CA PHE A 129 17.43 6.01 23.87
C PHE A 129 18.64 6.60 23.17
N GLU A 130 19.49 5.74 22.61
CA GLU A 130 20.38 6.10 21.52
C GLU A 130 19.54 6.17 20.23
N ILE A 131 19.41 7.38 19.64
CA ILE A 131 18.61 7.57 18.44
C ILE A 131 19.49 7.43 17.21
N ILE A 132 19.14 6.50 16.32
CA ILE A 132 19.85 6.21 15.08
C ILE A 132 18.92 6.53 13.91
N TYR A 133 19.36 7.39 12.99
CA TYR A 133 18.59 7.78 11.81
C TYR A 133 19.06 7.03 10.57
N TYR A 134 18.09 6.54 9.78
CA TYR A 134 18.31 6.02 8.43
C TYR A 134 17.56 6.90 7.44
N ASP A 135 18.32 7.58 6.59
CA ASP A 135 17.78 8.41 5.51
C ASP A 135 17.69 7.58 4.24
N LEU A 136 16.48 7.28 3.80
CA LEU A 136 16.22 6.46 2.62
C LEU A 136 15.48 7.26 1.57
N THR A 137 15.87 7.10 0.31
CA THR A 137 15.16 7.67 -0.84
C THR A 137 14.28 6.59 -1.45
N LEU A 138 12.96 6.81 -1.47
CA LEU A 138 12.00 5.94 -2.13
C LEU A 138 11.76 6.44 -3.55
N GLN A 139 12.18 5.66 -4.55
CA GLN A 139 11.93 5.97 -5.94
C GLN A 139 10.67 5.28 -6.44
N ILE A 140 9.67 6.09 -6.83
CA ILE A 140 8.36 5.66 -7.30
C ILE A 140 8.31 5.80 -8.82
N GLY A 141 8.09 4.67 -9.51
CA GLY A 141 8.00 4.64 -10.97
C GLY A 141 6.67 5.18 -11.50
N SER A 142 6.64 5.36 -12.84
CA SER A 142 5.47 5.89 -13.57
C SER A 142 4.24 4.99 -13.50
N ASN A 143 4.37 3.73 -13.12
CA ASN A 143 3.32 2.72 -13.08
C ASN A 143 2.52 2.67 -11.77
N ILE A 144 2.98 3.30 -10.68
CA ILE A 144 2.30 3.30 -9.38
C ILE A 144 1.03 4.16 -9.44
N ARG A 145 -0.10 3.59 -9.00
CA ARG A 145 -1.44 4.20 -9.01
C ARG A 145 -2.10 4.26 -7.65
N GLU A 146 -1.68 3.41 -6.73
CA GLU A 146 -2.32 3.22 -5.44
C GLU A 146 -1.27 3.24 -4.34
N ILE A 147 -1.46 4.08 -3.33
CA ILE A 147 -0.62 4.14 -2.14
C ILE A 147 -1.53 4.09 -0.92
N PHE A 148 -1.46 3.00 -0.16
CA PHE A 148 -2.36 2.75 0.97
C PHE A 148 -1.69 2.87 2.33
N ALA A 149 -0.39 3.14 2.36
CA ALA A 149 0.33 2.94 3.59
C ALA A 149 1.19 4.11 3.98
N SER A 150 1.19 4.38 5.28
CA SER A 150 2.28 5.09 5.91
C SER A 150 3.46 4.13 6.09
N ALA A 151 4.65 4.53 5.70
CA ALA A 151 5.87 3.90 6.15
C ALA A 151 5.94 3.96 7.69
N SER A 152 6.40 2.91 8.32
CA SER A 152 6.58 2.93 9.77
C SER A 152 7.73 3.87 10.14
N GLY A 153 7.52 4.66 11.19
CA GLY A 153 8.45 5.70 11.55
C GLY A 153 9.67 5.22 12.32
N ALA A 154 9.50 4.43 13.39
CA ALA A 154 10.61 4.06 14.27
C ALA A 154 10.50 2.64 14.80
N TYR A 155 11.66 2.05 15.12
CA TYR A 155 11.81 0.68 15.62
C TYR A 155 12.62 0.70 16.89
N GLU A 156 12.06 0.20 17.99
CA GLU A 156 12.79 0.03 19.24
C GLU A 156 13.52 -1.31 19.27
N SER A 157 14.76 -1.31 19.70
CA SER A 157 15.54 -2.51 19.97
C SER A 157 16.49 -2.25 21.13
N GLY A 158 16.19 -2.78 22.30
CA GLY A 158 16.93 -2.52 23.55
C GLY A 158 16.87 -1.05 23.95
N ASP A 159 18.04 -0.43 24.07
CA ASP A 159 18.22 1.00 24.40
C ASP A 159 18.33 1.90 23.15
N LYS A 160 18.05 1.35 21.96
CA LYS A 160 18.16 2.05 20.70
C LYS A 160 16.79 2.27 20.05
N LEU A 161 16.62 3.46 19.48
CA LEU A 161 15.47 3.83 18.65
C LEU A 161 15.96 4.15 17.24
N TYR A 162 15.64 3.26 16.29
CA TYR A 162 15.97 3.42 14.87
C TYR A 162 14.85 4.15 14.16
N ILE A 163 15.15 5.32 13.63
CA ILE A 163 14.18 6.17 12.93
C ILE A 163 14.49 6.16 11.45
N VAL A 164 13.54 5.67 10.64
CA VAL A 164 13.65 5.68 9.18
C VAL A 164 12.96 6.94 8.65
N ARG A 165 13.72 7.78 7.96
CA ARG A 165 13.23 8.98 7.27
C ARG A 165 13.17 8.70 5.77
N PHE A 166 12.07 9.09 5.13
CA PHE A 166 11.90 8.91 3.69
C PHE A 166 11.94 10.24 2.95
N TYR A 167 12.77 10.27 1.91
CA TYR A 167 12.69 11.23 0.83
C TYR A 167 12.09 10.52 -0.38
N VAL A 168 11.05 11.09 -0.96
CA VAL A 168 10.39 10.46 -2.10
C VAL A 168 10.80 11.15 -3.39
N ASN A 169 11.25 10.33 -4.35
CA ASN A 169 11.48 10.75 -5.72
C ASN A 169 10.48 10.04 -6.63
N CYS A 170 9.56 10.79 -7.22
CA CYS A 170 8.51 10.25 -8.09
C CYS A 170 8.84 10.55 -9.54
N ASP A 171 8.70 9.54 -10.40
CA ASP A 171 8.85 9.66 -11.84
C ASP A 171 7.94 10.79 -12.36
N PRO A 172 8.46 11.77 -13.13
CA PRO A 172 7.69 12.89 -13.68
C PRO A 172 6.52 12.43 -14.55
N ASP A 173 6.62 11.27 -15.20
CA ASP A 173 5.57 10.69 -16.04
C ASP A 173 4.52 9.90 -15.23
N ASN A 174 4.63 9.84 -13.89
CA ASN A 174 3.60 9.22 -13.07
C ASN A 174 2.32 10.07 -13.13
N PRO A 175 1.18 9.52 -13.62
CA PRO A 175 -0.04 10.31 -13.81
C PRO A 175 -0.83 10.56 -12.52
N THR A 176 -0.49 9.87 -11.42
CA THR A 176 -1.25 9.93 -10.16
C THR A 176 -0.53 10.77 -9.12
N TYR A 177 0.79 10.66 -9.08
CA TYR A 177 1.63 11.28 -8.05
C TYR A 177 2.74 12.13 -8.65
N TYR A 178 3.29 13.03 -7.85
CA TYR A 178 4.53 13.73 -8.12
C TYR A 178 5.26 14.01 -6.81
N SER A 179 6.55 14.26 -6.87
CA SER A 179 7.34 14.67 -5.71
C SER A 179 7.89 16.08 -5.87
N LYS A 180 7.97 16.79 -4.75
CA LYS A 180 8.60 18.11 -4.66
C LYS A 180 9.36 18.18 -3.34
N SER A 181 10.66 18.47 -3.41
CA SER A 181 11.54 18.54 -2.22
C SER A 181 11.48 17.28 -1.33
N GLY A 182 11.44 16.09 -1.94
CA GLY A 182 11.35 14.83 -1.22
C GLY A 182 9.98 14.48 -0.64
N ILE A 183 8.97 15.33 -0.86
CA ILE A 183 7.59 15.14 -0.39
C ILE A 183 6.73 14.64 -1.55
N LEU A 184 5.90 13.64 -1.28
CA LEU A 184 4.99 13.05 -2.26
C LEU A 184 3.62 13.72 -2.22
N TYR A 185 3.12 14.09 -3.38
CA TYR A 185 1.81 14.72 -3.58
C TYR A 185 0.95 13.91 -4.54
N GLN A 186 -0.35 13.98 -4.34
CA GLN A 186 -1.33 13.48 -5.28
C GLN A 186 -1.64 14.57 -6.33
N ARG A 187 -1.54 14.24 -7.64
CA ARG A 187 -1.76 15.22 -8.73
C ARG A 187 -3.17 15.77 -8.81
N LYS A 188 -4.16 14.98 -8.35
CA LYS A 188 -5.58 15.32 -8.47
C LYS A 188 -5.95 16.61 -7.72
N ASP A 189 -5.37 16.83 -6.56
CA ASP A 189 -5.78 17.87 -5.61
C ASP A 189 -4.61 18.51 -4.86
N ASP A 190 -3.38 18.23 -5.29
CA ASP A 190 -2.13 18.68 -4.67
C ASP A 190 -2.01 18.34 -3.17
N THR A 191 -2.73 17.32 -2.73
CA THR A 191 -2.66 16.89 -1.33
C THR A 191 -1.41 16.07 -1.08
N VAL A 192 -0.81 16.27 0.09
CA VAL A 192 0.32 15.49 0.57
C VAL A 192 -0.13 14.06 0.83
N VAL A 193 0.58 13.08 0.25
CA VAL A 193 0.36 11.67 0.55
C VAL A 193 0.93 11.39 1.93
N SER A 194 0.04 11.25 2.92
CA SER A 194 0.44 11.00 4.30
C SER A 194 1.23 9.69 4.43
N GLY A 195 2.17 9.68 5.35
CA GLY A 195 2.91 8.48 5.72
C GLY A 195 4.31 8.33 5.18
N PHE A 196 4.70 9.16 4.19
CA PHE A 196 6.08 9.22 3.72
C PHE A 196 6.79 10.51 4.12
N ASN A 197 6.06 11.50 4.65
CA ASN A 197 6.55 12.87 4.85
C ASN A 197 6.58 13.27 6.33
N TYR A 198 7.02 12.39 7.20
CA TYR A 198 7.05 12.65 8.64
C TYR A 198 8.07 13.71 9.06
N TRP A 199 8.89 14.18 8.15
CA TRP A 199 10.03 15.02 8.49
C TRP A 199 9.98 16.37 7.79
N ASN A 200 8.90 17.08 7.98
CA ASN A 200 8.94 18.51 7.76
C ASN A 200 9.70 19.11 8.98
N GLU A 201 11.01 19.31 8.83
CA GLU A 201 11.81 20.14 9.73
C GLU A 201 11.41 21.61 9.54
N SER A 202 10.14 21.91 9.60
CA SER A 202 9.66 23.27 9.79
C SER A 202 9.42 23.48 11.28
N PHE A 203 10.51 23.67 11.98
CA PHE A 203 10.54 24.24 13.31
C PHE A 203 10.80 25.74 13.26
#